data_a7149ee8cfe0645bd6afd4086031b49c
#
_entry.id   a7149ee8cfe0645bd6afd4086031b49c
#
_cell.length_a   1.000
_cell.length_b   1.000
_cell.length_c   1.000
_cell.angle_alpha   90.00
_cell.angle_beta   90.00
_cell.angle_gamma   90.00
#
_symmetry.space_group_name_H-M   'P 1'
#
loop_
_entity.id
_entity.type
_entity.pdbx_description
1 polymer ?
#
loop_
_entity_poly.entity_id
_entity_poly.type
_entity_poly.pdbx_seq_one_letter_code
_entity_poly.pdbx_strand_id
1 'polypeptide(L)'
;SSSSSASPSAVATGTRMQGREAMVALGKLDELDVKGRAPKTGYSRDEFGSRWSDDVDVEGGHNGCDTRNDMLKGLDDVTFKPGTRDCVVLSGTLRDPYTGRDIEFVRGEKSSSAVQIDHIVALSDAWQKGAQKLSADERRDLANDPINLQPTDGPTNSRKSDGDAATWLPPKKSYRCTYVSRQIDVKTKYRLWVTTAEKSAMQRVLETCGATITESSTTSSEAPARTTETERATETERTRTRTRTPTTTTDTPIRTPNRVVELPVEETVTPEMTVVPEPTVVPETTEVPDSGGSVYYANCSAVRAAGADPIYAGQPGYSRKLDRDGDGVACE
;
A
#
# COMPACT_ATOMS: atom_id res chain seq x y z
N SER A 1 28.44 23.50 32.52
CA SER A 1 27.52 22.37 32.44
C SER A 1 26.84 22.45 31.08
N SER A 2 27.37 21.74 30.08
CA SER A 2 26.83 21.66 28.74
C SER A 2 25.98 20.39 28.64
N SER A 3 24.68 20.57 28.53
CA SER A 3 23.74 19.49 28.31
C SER A 3 23.72 19.23 26.79
N SER A 4 24.33 18.14 26.36
CA SER A 4 24.18 17.61 24.99
C SER A 4 22.85 16.89 24.91
N SER A 5 21.90 17.51 24.20
CA SER A 5 20.67 16.83 23.75
C SER A 5 21.03 15.96 22.54
N ALA A 6 21.07 14.66 22.74
CA ALA A 6 21.20 13.69 21.66
C ALA A 6 19.85 13.57 20.94
N SER A 7 19.81 13.99 19.70
CA SER A 7 18.72 13.67 18.77
C SER A 7 18.75 12.18 18.45
N PRO A 8 17.61 11.46 18.52
CA PRO A 8 17.57 10.07 18.10
C PRO A 8 17.38 10.00 16.57
N SER A 9 18.46 10.06 15.81
CA SER A 9 18.47 9.55 14.44
C SER A 9 18.41 8.01 14.48
N ALA A 10 17.23 7.47 14.64
CA ALA A 10 17.01 6.04 14.61
C ALA A 10 16.64 5.59 13.18
N VAL A 11 17.61 5.56 12.28
CA VAL A 11 17.58 4.56 11.21
C VAL A 11 17.72 3.21 11.90
N ALA A 12 16.63 2.47 12.01
CA ALA A 12 16.60 1.18 12.68
C ALA A 12 17.48 0.17 11.92
N THR A 13 18.76 0.16 12.22
CA THR A 13 19.62 -1.00 11.96
C THR A 13 18.96 -2.17 12.66
N GLY A 14 18.62 -3.22 11.92
CA GLY A 14 17.79 -4.36 12.33
C GLY A 14 18.20 -5.10 13.59
N THR A 15 18.25 -4.37 14.69
CA THR A 15 18.54 -4.87 16.03
C THR A 15 17.35 -5.71 16.50
N ARG A 16 17.62 -6.88 17.01
CA ARG A 16 16.61 -7.78 17.57
C ARG A 16 15.92 -7.06 18.73
N MET A 17 14.62 -6.81 18.62
CA MET A 17 13.81 -6.24 19.69
C MET A 17 13.92 -7.10 20.95
N GLN A 18 14.10 -6.47 22.09
CA GLN A 18 14.15 -7.16 23.39
C GLN A 18 12.72 -7.44 23.88
N GLY A 19 12.55 -8.47 24.70
CA GLY A 19 11.25 -8.87 25.21
C GLY A 19 10.47 -7.74 25.90
N ARG A 20 11.15 -6.80 26.55
CA ARG A 20 10.51 -5.62 27.16
C ARG A 20 9.85 -4.72 26.11
N GLU A 21 10.50 -4.48 24.99
CA GLU A 21 9.94 -3.65 23.90
C GLU A 21 8.76 -4.34 23.26
N ALA A 22 8.83 -5.67 23.09
CA ALA A 22 7.72 -6.46 22.60
C ALA A 22 6.51 -6.42 23.55
N MET A 23 6.74 -6.41 24.87
CA MET A 23 5.67 -6.26 25.87
C MET A 23 5.00 -4.88 25.79
N VAL A 24 5.79 -3.80 25.62
CA VAL A 24 5.24 -2.44 25.43
C VAL A 24 4.39 -2.37 24.16
N ALA A 25 4.88 -2.96 23.05
CA ALA A 25 4.13 -3.01 21.80
C ALA A 25 2.83 -3.82 21.94
N LEU A 26 2.87 -4.93 22.68
CA LEU A 26 1.67 -5.74 22.97
C LEU A 26 0.64 -4.94 23.77
N GLY A 27 1.07 -4.20 24.80
CA GLY A 27 0.17 -3.33 25.57
C GLY A 27 -0.52 -2.29 24.69
N LYS A 28 0.23 -1.60 23.80
CA LYS A 28 -0.36 -0.67 22.83
C LYS A 28 -1.32 -1.36 21.86
N LEU A 29 -0.99 -2.57 21.38
CA LEU A 29 -1.85 -3.35 20.49
C LEU A 29 -3.18 -3.70 21.15
N ASP A 30 -3.18 -3.96 22.46
CA ASP A 30 -4.40 -4.28 23.20
C ASP A 30 -5.33 -3.08 23.36
N GLU A 31 -4.78 -1.87 23.35
CA GLU A 31 -5.53 -0.61 23.40
C GLU A 31 -6.15 -0.23 22.02
N LEU A 32 -5.67 -0.83 20.91
CA LEU A 32 -6.23 -0.53 19.60
C LEU A 32 -7.63 -1.12 19.44
N ASP A 33 -8.52 -0.31 18.85
CA ASP A 33 -9.84 -0.76 18.44
C ASP A 33 -9.73 -1.96 17.46
N VAL A 34 -10.61 -2.94 17.62
CA VAL A 34 -10.75 -4.08 16.70
C VAL A 34 -12.03 -3.93 15.90
N LYS A 35 -11.90 -3.68 14.60
CA LYS A 35 -13.03 -3.45 13.68
C LYS A 35 -12.77 -4.13 12.33
N GLY A 36 -13.83 -4.39 11.58
CA GLY A 36 -13.71 -4.80 10.17
C GLY A 36 -13.13 -3.68 9.29
N ARG A 37 -12.68 -4.03 8.10
CA ARG A 37 -12.26 -3.03 7.10
C ARG A 37 -13.45 -2.16 6.67
N ALA A 38 -13.29 -0.86 6.67
CA ALA A 38 -14.23 0.05 6.04
C ALA A 38 -14.15 -0.07 4.50
N PRO A 39 -15.20 0.34 3.78
CA PRO A 39 -15.15 0.40 2.33
C PRO A 39 -13.97 1.24 1.81
N LYS A 40 -13.39 0.81 0.70
CA LYS A 40 -12.30 1.56 0.01
C LYS A 40 -12.83 2.72 -0.83
N THR A 41 -14.16 2.93 -0.86
CA THR A 41 -14.80 4.02 -1.60
C THR A 41 -14.17 5.37 -1.26
N GLY A 42 -13.89 6.17 -2.27
CA GLY A 42 -13.27 7.49 -2.11
C GLY A 42 -11.75 7.46 -1.89
N TYR A 43 -11.13 6.29 -1.82
CA TYR A 43 -9.67 6.22 -1.72
C TYR A 43 -9.01 6.65 -3.03
N SER A 44 -8.11 7.60 -2.90
CA SER A 44 -7.03 7.86 -3.86
C SER A 44 -5.77 8.25 -3.06
N ARG A 45 -4.61 8.17 -3.67
CA ARG A 45 -3.37 8.66 -3.01
C ARG A 45 -3.42 10.17 -2.76
N ASP A 46 -4.12 10.91 -3.60
CA ASP A 46 -4.27 12.37 -3.49
C ASP A 46 -5.01 12.79 -2.22
N GLU A 47 -5.81 11.90 -1.62
CA GLU A 47 -6.43 12.12 -0.32
C GLU A 47 -5.42 12.29 0.83
N PHE A 48 -4.17 11.89 0.60
CA PHE A 48 -3.05 12.04 1.52
C PHE A 48 -2.13 13.21 1.15
N GLY A 49 -2.59 14.13 0.30
CA GLY A 49 -1.84 15.31 -0.13
C GLY A 49 -0.78 15.03 -1.18
N SER A 50 0.06 16.03 -1.41
CA SER A 50 1.17 15.93 -2.36
C SER A 50 2.19 14.88 -1.91
N ARG A 51 2.72 14.12 -2.85
CA ARG A 51 3.77 13.13 -2.56
C ARG A 51 4.98 13.82 -1.94
N TRP A 52 5.50 13.20 -0.90
CA TRP A 52 6.75 13.60 -0.24
C TRP A 52 6.77 15.08 0.18
N SER A 53 5.64 15.56 0.69
CA SER A 53 5.47 16.95 1.11
C SER A 53 6.44 17.31 2.23
N ASP A 54 7.10 18.48 2.10
CA ASP A 54 7.82 19.13 3.20
C ASP A 54 6.87 19.93 4.11
N ASP A 55 5.66 20.25 3.62
CA ASP A 55 4.63 20.99 4.36
C ASP A 55 3.81 20.04 5.25
N VAL A 56 4.43 19.57 6.33
CA VAL A 56 3.88 18.59 7.28
C VAL A 56 4.32 18.89 8.70
N ASP A 57 3.45 18.59 9.68
CA ASP A 57 3.69 18.84 11.11
C ASP A 57 4.26 17.60 11.82
N VAL A 58 5.13 16.86 11.14
CA VAL A 58 5.85 15.70 11.67
C VAL A 58 7.36 15.92 11.61
N GLU A 59 8.12 15.00 12.19
CA GLU A 59 9.57 15.08 12.17
C GLU A 59 10.11 15.18 10.75
N GLY A 60 10.99 16.16 10.49
CA GLY A 60 11.54 16.43 9.16
C GLY A 60 10.72 17.42 8.32
N GLY A 61 9.49 17.77 8.72
CA GLY A 61 8.70 18.79 8.00
C GLY A 61 9.31 20.18 8.09
N HIS A 62 8.99 21.01 7.07
CA HIS A 62 9.42 22.41 6.95
C HIS A 62 10.95 22.63 6.96
N ASN A 63 11.73 21.62 6.57
CA ASN A 63 13.19 21.70 6.55
C ASN A 63 13.75 22.14 5.19
N GLY A 64 12.89 22.28 4.16
CA GLY A 64 13.21 22.65 2.81
C GLY A 64 13.65 21.49 1.91
N CYS A 65 13.56 20.24 2.40
CA CYS A 65 13.79 19.02 1.65
C CYS A 65 12.49 18.22 1.57
N ASP A 66 12.25 17.52 0.47
CA ASP A 66 11.12 16.59 0.42
C ASP A 66 11.36 15.37 1.31
N THR A 67 10.29 14.82 1.86
CA THR A 67 10.32 13.69 2.80
C THR A 67 11.04 12.46 2.24
N ARG A 68 10.93 12.18 0.91
CA ARG A 68 11.67 11.08 0.30
C ARG A 68 13.17 11.26 0.43
N ASN A 69 13.67 12.46 0.16
CA ASN A 69 15.09 12.78 0.31
C ASN A 69 15.52 12.71 1.78
N ASP A 70 14.69 13.16 2.71
CA ASP A 70 14.99 13.02 4.14
C ASP A 70 15.15 11.56 4.55
N MET A 71 14.26 10.69 4.09
CA MET A 71 14.39 9.25 4.33
C MET A 71 15.65 8.64 3.68
N LEU A 72 16.04 9.12 2.49
CA LEU A 72 17.24 8.65 1.79
C LEU A 72 18.54 9.14 2.44
N LYS A 73 18.53 10.22 3.21
CA LYS A 73 19.71 10.66 3.99
C LYS A 73 20.17 9.62 5.03
N GLY A 74 19.28 8.70 5.40
CA GLY A 74 19.60 7.61 6.32
C GLY A 74 20.33 6.41 5.68
N LEU A 75 20.66 6.44 4.40
CA LEU A 75 21.50 5.44 3.74
C LEU A 75 22.96 5.60 4.17
N ASP A 76 23.74 4.54 4.04
CA ASP A 76 25.20 4.62 4.22
C ASP A 76 25.86 5.28 2.97
N ASP A 77 27.00 5.92 3.15
CA ASP A 77 27.85 6.50 2.08
C ASP A 77 27.08 7.46 1.14
N VAL A 78 26.20 8.27 1.72
CA VAL A 78 25.33 9.18 0.96
C VAL A 78 26.15 10.27 0.24
N THR A 79 25.84 10.48 -1.03
CA THR A 79 26.29 11.65 -1.79
C THR A 79 25.12 12.55 -2.16
N PHE A 80 25.37 13.85 -2.28
CA PHE A 80 24.33 14.82 -2.55
C PHE A 80 24.55 15.55 -3.86
N LYS A 81 23.46 16.03 -4.45
CA LYS A 81 23.51 16.89 -5.64
C LYS A 81 24.07 18.25 -5.25
N PRO A 82 25.15 18.74 -5.93
CA PRO A 82 25.71 20.05 -5.66
C PRO A 82 24.67 21.15 -5.77
N GLY A 83 24.75 22.15 -4.88
CA GLY A 83 23.85 23.33 -4.87
C GLY A 83 22.45 23.08 -4.31
N THR A 84 22.19 21.92 -3.73
CA THR A 84 20.88 21.58 -3.11
C THR A 84 20.87 21.66 -1.60
N ARG A 85 21.91 22.22 -0.97
CA ARG A 85 22.05 22.26 0.51
C ARG A 85 21.85 20.89 1.16
N ASP A 86 22.42 19.87 0.54
CA ASP A 86 22.32 18.46 0.98
C ASP A 86 20.88 17.92 1.12
N CYS A 87 19.95 18.51 0.34
CA CYS A 87 18.58 18.00 0.26
C CYS A 87 18.45 16.83 -0.72
N VAL A 88 19.10 16.89 -1.89
CA VAL A 88 18.90 15.89 -2.93
C VAL A 88 19.97 14.81 -2.86
N VAL A 89 19.61 13.62 -2.40
CA VAL A 89 20.50 12.45 -2.36
C VAL A 89 20.70 11.91 -3.78
N LEU A 90 21.95 11.76 -4.21
CA LEU A 90 22.33 11.18 -5.51
C LEU A 90 22.61 9.69 -5.42
N SER A 91 23.32 9.26 -4.41
CA SER A 91 23.65 7.84 -4.21
C SER A 91 23.82 7.52 -2.74
N GLY A 92 23.83 6.24 -2.42
CA GLY A 92 24.08 5.70 -1.09
C GLY A 92 23.80 4.21 -1.07
N THR A 93 24.11 3.55 0.03
CA THR A 93 23.88 2.11 0.21
C THR A 93 22.79 1.89 1.26
N LEU A 94 21.70 1.24 0.88
CA LEU A 94 20.65 0.82 1.80
C LEU A 94 21.00 -0.55 2.40
N ARG A 95 21.11 -0.64 3.72
CA ARG A 95 21.02 -1.93 4.43
C ARG A 95 19.56 -2.29 4.61
N ASP A 96 18.98 -2.96 3.62
CA ASP A 96 17.54 -3.19 3.58
C ASP A 96 17.05 -4.03 4.77
N PRO A 97 16.18 -3.47 5.63
CA PRO A 97 15.68 -4.19 6.78
C PRO A 97 14.69 -5.30 6.40
N TYR A 98 14.03 -5.23 5.24
CA TYR A 98 13.05 -6.22 4.82
C TYR A 98 13.67 -7.51 4.33
N THR A 99 14.76 -7.42 3.58
CA THR A 99 15.45 -8.60 3.01
C THR A 99 16.75 -8.92 3.73
N GLY A 100 17.40 -7.93 4.35
CA GLY A 100 18.70 -8.02 4.96
C GLY A 100 19.86 -7.92 3.96
N ARG A 101 19.58 -7.47 2.73
CA ARG A 101 20.58 -7.23 1.68
C ARG A 101 21.04 -5.78 1.69
N ASP A 102 22.26 -5.55 1.23
CA ASP A 102 22.74 -4.22 0.89
C ASP A 102 22.31 -3.93 -0.54
N ILE A 103 21.75 -2.74 -0.77
CA ILE A 103 21.21 -2.30 -2.05
C ILE A 103 21.79 -0.94 -2.39
N GLU A 104 22.48 -0.86 -3.52
CA GLU A 104 22.99 0.40 -4.04
C GLU A 104 21.84 1.26 -4.55
N PHE A 105 21.76 2.47 -4.02
CA PHE A 105 20.88 3.52 -4.52
C PHE A 105 21.67 4.47 -5.40
N VAL A 106 21.25 4.62 -6.63
CA VAL A 106 21.72 5.66 -7.54
C VAL A 106 20.51 6.36 -8.13
N ARG A 107 20.45 7.69 -7.98
CA ARG A 107 19.34 8.47 -8.51
C ARG A 107 19.35 8.47 -10.03
N GLY A 108 18.23 8.09 -10.65
CA GLY A 108 18.06 8.05 -12.10
C GLY A 108 16.71 7.42 -12.47
N GLU A 109 16.27 7.61 -13.71
CA GLU A 109 14.96 7.13 -14.17
C GLU A 109 14.79 5.61 -14.03
N LYS A 110 15.86 4.85 -14.25
CA LYS A 110 15.81 3.38 -14.21
C LYS A 110 16.36 2.78 -12.90
N SER A 111 17.09 3.55 -12.11
CA SER A 111 17.81 3.07 -10.93
C SER A 111 17.15 3.46 -9.61
N SER A 112 16.42 4.57 -9.59
CA SER A 112 15.76 5.05 -8.36
C SER A 112 14.74 4.07 -7.77
N SER A 113 14.17 3.19 -8.58
CA SER A 113 13.19 2.17 -8.16
C SER A 113 13.81 0.99 -7.38
N ALA A 114 15.13 0.84 -7.40
CA ALA A 114 15.82 -0.19 -6.61
C ALA A 114 15.57 0.01 -5.10
N VAL A 115 15.52 1.28 -4.67
CA VAL A 115 15.16 1.66 -3.30
C VAL A 115 13.89 2.49 -3.34
N GLN A 116 12.84 1.95 -2.77
CA GLN A 116 11.56 2.64 -2.57
C GLN A 116 11.40 3.05 -1.10
N ILE A 117 10.57 4.05 -0.85
CA ILE A 117 10.13 4.38 0.51
C ILE A 117 8.76 3.75 0.71
N ASP A 118 8.72 2.72 1.52
CA ASP A 118 7.47 2.05 1.90
C ASP A 118 6.74 2.82 2.99
N HIS A 119 5.41 2.81 2.93
CA HIS A 119 4.55 3.14 4.05
C HIS A 119 4.30 1.87 4.87
N ILE A 120 4.91 1.75 6.06
CA ILE A 120 4.83 0.58 6.95
C ILE A 120 3.36 0.16 7.18
N VAL A 121 2.48 1.13 7.43
CA VAL A 121 1.03 1.00 7.29
C VAL A 121 0.67 1.59 5.93
N ALA A 122 0.39 0.73 4.95
CA ALA A 122 0.07 1.16 3.59
C ALA A 122 -1.12 2.13 3.57
N LEU A 123 -1.06 3.19 2.74
CA LEU A 123 -2.08 4.24 2.74
C LEU A 123 -3.49 3.70 2.44
N SER A 124 -3.59 2.72 1.54
CA SER A 124 -4.86 2.06 1.24
C SER A 124 -5.37 1.22 2.41
N ASP A 125 -4.50 0.58 3.18
CA ASP A 125 -4.86 -0.13 4.41
C ASP A 125 -5.28 0.85 5.50
N ALA A 126 -4.52 1.94 5.69
CA ALA A 126 -4.86 3.02 6.62
C ALA A 126 -6.23 3.63 6.33
N TRP A 127 -6.55 3.89 5.05
CA TRP A 127 -7.86 4.40 4.63
C TRP A 127 -9.00 3.51 5.13
N GLN A 128 -8.89 2.21 4.90
CA GLN A 128 -9.87 1.22 5.31
C GLN A 128 -9.91 0.96 6.82
N LYS A 129 -8.94 1.49 7.56
CA LYS A 129 -8.80 1.30 9.01
C LYS A 129 -8.79 2.63 9.79
N GLY A 130 -9.41 3.67 9.23
CA GLY A 130 -9.69 4.90 9.97
C GLY A 130 -9.18 6.18 9.33
N ALA A 131 -8.19 6.14 8.44
CA ALA A 131 -7.62 7.36 7.87
C ALA A 131 -8.63 8.18 7.05
N GLN A 132 -9.67 7.57 6.52
CA GLN A 132 -10.78 8.31 5.89
C GLN A 132 -11.51 9.27 6.84
N LYS A 133 -11.34 9.14 8.16
CA LYS A 133 -11.93 10.01 9.19
C LYS A 133 -10.98 11.10 9.67
N LEU A 134 -9.72 11.01 9.30
CA LEU A 134 -8.73 12.03 9.61
C LEU A 134 -8.97 13.29 8.78
N SER A 135 -8.50 14.42 9.25
CA SER A 135 -8.44 15.65 8.44
C SER A 135 -7.46 15.46 7.27
N ALA A 136 -7.52 16.33 6.27
CA ALA A 136 -6.59 16.31 5.15
C ALA A 136 -5.14 16.49 5.62
N ASP A 137 -4.91 17.37 6.61
CA ASP A 137 -3.59 17.60 7.18
C ASP A 137 -3.07 16.37 7.93
N GLU A 138 -3.89 15.74 8.78
CA GLU A 138 -3.51 14.51 9.47
C GLU A 138 -3.21 13.36 8.49
N ARG A 139 -3.92 13.26 7.36
CA ARG A 139 -3.61 12.27 6.32
C ARG A 139 -2.29 12.59 5.62
N ARG A 140 -2.03 13.88 5.33
CA ARG A 140 -0.76 14.33 4.77
C ARG A 140 0.41 14.03 5.72
N ASP A 141 0.23 14.28 7.01
CA ASP A 141 1.19 13.92 8.04
C ASP A 141 1.44 12.41 8.09
N LEU A 142 0.40 11.59 8.14
CA LEU A 142 0.52 10.12 8.11
C LEU A 142 1.33 9.60 6.93
N ALA A 143 1.15 10.23 5.74
CA ALA A 143 1.85 9.83 4.53
C ALA A 143 3.33 10.27 4.50
N ASN A 144 3.72 11.22 5.35
CA ASN A 144 5.06 11.80 5.37
C ASN A 144 5.76 11.64 6.72
N ASP A 145 5.15 10.94 7.67
CA ASP A 145 5.72 10.71 8.99
C ASP A 145 6.83 9.66 8.93
N PRO A 146 8.06 9.97 9.37
CA PRO A 146 9.17 9.01 9.40
C PRO A 146 8.88 7.72 10.15
N ILE A 147 7.97 7.74 11.15
CA ILE A 147 7.59 6.50 11.84
C ILE A 147 6.84 5.52 10.92
N ASN A 148 6.16 6.04 9.89
CA ASN A 148 5.45 5.25 8.89
C ASN A 148 6.28 4.98 7.63
N LEU A 149 7.46 5.54 7.50
CA LEU A 149 8.26 5.47 6.29
C LEU A 149 9.49 4.58 6.45
N GLN A 150 9.78 3.73 5.46
CA GLN A 150 10.92 2.82 5.48
C GLN A 150 11.55 2.71 4.08
N PRO A 151 12.79 3.18 3.88
CA PRO A 151 13.55 2.81 2.69
C PRO A 151 13.71 1.30 2.64
N THR A 152 13.40 0.69 1.49
CA THR A 152 13.43 -0.76 1.32
C THR A 152 13.62 -1.19 -0.13
N ASP A 153 13.86 -2.49 -0.33
CA ASP A 153 13.94 -3.16 -1.63
C ASP A 153 12.65 -2.94 -2.44
N GLY A 154 12.76 -2.32 -3.60
CA GLY A 154 11.61 -2.00 -4.46
C GLY A 154 10.75 -3.21 -4.79
N PRO A 155 11.32 -4.32 -5.32
CA PRO A 155 10.56 -5.55 -5.57
C PRO A 155 9.86 -6.13 -4.32
N THR A 156 10.46 -5.98 -3.14
CA THR A 156 9.85 -6.47 -1.89
C THR A 156 8.71 -5.56 -1.46
N ASN A 157 8.86 -4.25 -1.64
CA ASN A 157 7.77 -3.29 -1.41
C ASN A 157 6.58 -3.55 -2.35
N SER A 158 6.85 -3.76 -3.64
CA SER A 158 5.80 -4.10 -4.62
C SER A 158 5.03 -5.37 -4.23
N ARG A 159 5.72 -6.40 -3.71
CA ARG A 159 5.05 -7.62 -3.20
C ARG A 159 4.22 -7.39 -1.94
N LYS A 160 4.63 -6.44 -1.08
CA LYS A 160 3.84 -6.05 0.09
C LYS A 160 2.54 -5.38 -0.34
N SER A 161 2.59 -4.49 -1.33
CA SER A 161 1.42 -3.74 -1.79
C SER A 161 0.66 -3.06 -0.63
N ASP A 162 -0.65 -3.23 -0.52
CA ASP A 162 -1.47 -2.74 0.60
C ASP A 162 -1.69 -3.78 1.71
N GLY A 163 -0.80 -4.78 1.82
CA GLY A 163 -0.87 -5.84 2.81
C GLY A 163 -0.67 -5.33 4.24
N ASP A 164 -1.52 -5.82 5.16
CA ASP A 164 -1.35 -5.69 6.60
C ASP A 164 -0.56 -6.87 7.20
N ALA A 165 -0.33 -6.87 8.51
CA ALA A 165 0.44 -7.92 9.19
C ALA A 165 -0.19 -9.32 9.10
N ALA A 166 -1.48 -9.44 8.77
CA ALA A 166 -2.13 -10.73 8.54
C ALA A 166 -1.82 -11.32 7.18
N THR A 167 -1.49 -10.47 6.20
CA THR A 167 -1.32 -10.88 4.80
C THR A 167 0.12 -10.82 4.33
N TRP A 168 0.93 -9.96 4.94
CA TRP A 168 2.33 -9.80 4.60
C TRP A 168 3.21 -9.44 5.80
N LEU A 169 4.39 -10.02 5.84
CA LEU A 169 5.46 -9.69 6.79
C LEU A 169 6.81 -9.69 6.07
N PRO A 170 7.78 -8.85 6.51
CA PRO A 170 9.12 -8.85 5.93
C PRO A 170 9.73 -10.25 5.85
N PRO A 171 10.40 -10.61 4.71
CA PRO A 171 11.11 -11.88 4.57
C PRO A 171 12.14 -12.10 5.68
N LYS A 172 12.89 -11.06 6.07
CA LYS A 172 13.87 -11.11 7.17
C LYS A 172 13.16 -11.24 8.51
N LYS A 173 13.08 -12.46 9.02
CA LYS A 173 12.34 -12.78 10.25
C LYS A 173 12.78 -11.95 11.46
N SER A 174 14.08 -11.64 11.60
CA SER A 174 14.60 -10.86 12.71
C SER A 174 14.11 -9.41 12.74
N TYR A 175 13.61 -8.87 11.62
CA TYR A 175 13.06 -7.53 11.54
C TYR A 175 11.56 -7.47 11.86
N ARG A 176 10.85 -8.60 11.84
CA ARG A 176 9.37 -8.62 11.99
C ARG A 176 8.89 -8.01 13.30
N CYS A 177 9.65 -8.17 14.37
CA CYS A 177 9.33 -7.58 15.67
C CYS A 177 9.30 -6.05 15.58
N THR A 178 10.36 -5.46 15.05
CA THR A 178 10.46 -4.01 14.83
C THR A 178 9.37 -3.52 13.86
N TYR A 179 9.14 -4.26 12.78
CA TYR A 179 8.12 -3.93 11.79
C TYR A 179 6.71 -3.87 12.39
N VAL A 180 6.32 -4.90 13.14
CA VAL A 180 5.02 -4.97 13.80
C VAL A 180 4.87 -3.89 14.87
N SER A 181 5.92 -3.66 15.68
CA SER A 181 5.91 -2.59 16.67
C SER A 181 5.70 -1.22 16.03
N ARG A 182 6.38 -0.93 14.92
CA ARG A 182 6.19 0.32 14.19
C ARG A 182 4.79 0.45 13.59
N GLN A 183 4.20 -0.64 13.08
CA GLN A 183 2.80 -0.61 12.63
C GLN A 183 1.85 -0.24 13.78
N ILE A 184 2.09 -0.78 14.97
CA ILE A 184 1.30 -0.48 16.16
C ILE A 184 1.48 0.99 16.56
N ASP A 185 2.71 1.51 16.57
CA ASP A 185 2.99 2.91 16.89
C ASP A 185 2.28 3.88 15.93
N VAL A 186 2.34 3.61 14.62
CA VAL A 186 1.61 4.39 13.61
C VAL A 186 0.11 4.35 13.85
N LYS A 187 -0.45 3.15 14.08
CA LYS A 187 -1.89 3.00 14.32
C LYS A 187 -2.33 3.71 15.61
N THR A 188 -1.52 3.64 16.65
CA THR A 188 -1.77 4.38 17.91
C THR A 188 -1.76 5.89 17.66
N LYS A 189 -0.72 6.42 17.01
CA LYS A 189 -0.57 7.85 16.75
C LYS A 189 -1.73 8.41 15.94
N TYR A 190 -2.15 7.69 14.89
CA TYR A 190 -3.19 8.15 13.96
C TYR A 190 -4.59 7.56 14.24
N ARG A 191 -4.79 6.96 15.40
CA ARG A 191 -6.10 6.43 15.84
C ARG A 191 -6.71 5.46 14.82
N LEU A 192 -5.85 4.68 14.17
CA LEU A 192 -6.26 3.63 13.26
C LEU A 192 -6.59 2.36 14.05
N TRP A 193 -7.47 1.54 13.51
CA TRP A 193 -7.82 0.26 14.12
C TRP A 193 -7.12 -0.92 13.44
N VAL A 194 -7.24 -2.09 14.03
CA VAL A 194 -6.80 -3.37 13.47
C VAL A 194 -8.01 -4.27 13.19
N THR A 195 -7.86 -5.21 12.23
CA THR A 195 -8.82 -6.31 12.12
C THR A 195 -8.47 -7.41 13.13
N THR A 196 -9.42 -8.30 13.42
CA THR A 196 -9.16 -9.48 14.30
C THR A 196 -7.99 -10.30 13.78
N ALA A 197 -7.95 -10.55 12.46
CA ALA A 197 -6.87 -11.31 11.84
C ALA A 197 -5.51 -10.62 11.97
N GLU A 198 -5.48 -9.30 11.76
CA GLU A 198 -4.28 -8.48 11.91
C GLU A 198 -3.79 -8.46 13.36
N LYS A 199 -4.68 -8.19 14.34
CA LYS A 199 -4.33 -8.23 15.76
C LYS A 199 -3.71 -9.58 16.13
N SER A 200 -4.34 -10.68 15.76
CA SER A 200 -3.82 -12.01 16.04
C SER A 200 -2.46 -12.29 15.37
N ALA A 201 -2.25 -11.78 14.16
CA ALA A 201 -0.95 -11.91 13.47
C ALA A 201 0.15 -11.11 14.19
N MET A 202 -0.15 -9.88 14.59
CA MET A 202 0.78 -9.03 15.35
C MET A 202 1.13 -9.65 16.71
N GLN A 203 0.14 -10.17 17.44
CA GLN A 203 0.36 -10.88 18.71
C GLN A 203 1.34 -12.04 18.53
N ARG A 204 1.09 -12.94 17.56
CA ARG A 204 1.99 -14.06 17.27
C ARG A 204 3.43 -13.63 16.96
N VAL A 205 3.61 -12.51 16.24
CA VAL A 205 4.95 -11.98 15.99
C VAL A 205 5.59 -11.51 17.30
N LEU A 206 4.88 -10.72 18.12
CA LEU A 206 5.40 -10.17 19.36
C LEU A 206 5.76 -11.27 20.37
N GLU A 207 4.98 -12.37 20.43
CA GLU A 207 5.31 -13.56 21.23
C GLU A 207 6.67 -14.14 20.84
N THR A 208 6.96 -14.26 19.55
CA THR A 208 8.28 -14.74 19.08
C THR A 208 9.42 -13.80 19.48
N CYS A 209 9.10 -12.57 19.88
CA CYS A 209 10.03 -11.52 20.32
C CYS A 209 10.17 -11.46 21.84
N GLY A 210 9.48 -12.35 22.56
CA GLY A 210 9.53 -12.46 24.01
C GLY A 210 8.44 -11.70 24.76
N ALA A 211 7.36 -11.25 24.06
CA ALA A 211 6.16 -10.82 24.75
C ALA A 211 5.44 -12.04 25.33
N THR A 212 4.93 -11.90 26.55
CA THR A 212 4.11 -12.94 27.18
C THR A 212 2.66 -12.46 27.23
N ILE A 213 1.76 -13.16 26.57
CA ILE A 213 0.33 -12.90 26.72
C ILE A 213 -0.08 -13.44 28.08
N THR A 214 -0.34 -12.55 29.03
CA THR A 214 -1.06 -12.92 30.22
C THR A 214 -2.52 -13.00 29.81
N GLU A 215 -3.06 -14.21 29.66
CA GLU A 215 -4.50 -14.39 29.51
C GLU A 215 -5.18 -13.73 30.72
N SER A 216 -5.70 -12.53 30.54
CA SER A 216 -6.71 -12.00 31.46
C SER A 216 -7.88 -12.96 31.36
N SER A 217 -7.99 -13.81 32.37
CA SER A 217 -9.10 -14.73 32.57
C SER A 217 -10.41 -13.94 32.57
N THR A 218 -10.96 -13.73 31.41
CA THR A 218 -12.38 -13.53 31.28
C THR A 218 -12.99 -14.91 31.40
N THR A 219 -13.23 -15.30 32.64
CA THR A 219 -14.18 -16.34 32.97
C THR A 219 -15.49 -15.93 32.36
N SER A 220 -15.84 -16.51 31.26
CA SER A 220 -17.21 -16.46 30.76
C SER A 220 -17.57 -17.82 30.22
N SER A 221 -18.40 -18.44 31.07
CA SER A 221 -19.55 -19.23 30.72
C SER A 221 -19.31 -20.67 30.29
N GLU A 222 -19.35 -21.50 31.30
CA GLU A 222 -20.30 -22.58 31.46
C GLU A 222 -20.96 -23.05 30.16
N ALA A 223 -20.41 -24.13 29.63
CA ALA A 223 -21.10 -24.97 28.67
C ALA A 223 -22.23 -25.69 29.39
N PRO A 224 -23.47 -25.69 28.89
CA PRO A 224 -24.50 -26.53 29.45
C PRO A 224 -24.17 -28.00 29.16
N ALA A 225 -24.10 -28.78 30.24
CA ALA A 225 -23.97 -30.20 30.24
C ALA A 225 -25.01 -30.85 29.33
N ARG A 226 -24.57 -31.66 28.39
CA ARG A 226 -25.42 -32.59 27.67
C ARG A 226 -25.79 -33.71 28.62
N THR A 227 -27.00 -33.67 29.13
CA THR A 227 -27.67 -34.86 29.68
C THR A 227 -28.06 -35.74 28.51
N THR A 228 -27.45 -36.90 28.46
CA THR A 228 -27.92 -38.05 27.68
C THR A 228 -29.17 -38.61 28.35
N GLU A 229 -30.29 -38.48 27.68
CA GLU A 229 -31.42 -39.32 27.97
C GLU A 229 -31.85 -40.04 26.71
N THR A 230 -31.69 -41.36 26.79
CA THR A 230 -32.10 -42.34 25.82
C THR A 230 -33.58 -42.60 26.04
N GLU A 231 -34.42 -42.27 25.09
CA GLU A 231 -35.69 -43.00 24.95
C GLU A 231 -36.07 -43.20 23.49
N ARG A 232 -36.61 -44.34 23.29
CA ARG A 232 -36.78 -45.22 22.14
C ARG A 232 -38.21 -45.11 21.61
N ALA A 233 -38.29 -45.17 20.29
CA ALA A 233 -39.43 -45.60 19.46
C ALA A 233 -40.71 -44.76 19.51
N THR A 234 -41.23 -44.33 18.38
CA THR A 234 -42.05 -45.16 17.46
C THR A 234 -42.36 -44.37 16.18
N GLU A 235 -42.28 -45.11 15.14
CA GLU A 235 -42.75 -44.92 13.77
C GLU A 235 -44.22 -44.51 13.71
N THR A 236 -44.57 -43.47 12.94
CA THR A 236 -45.81 -43.48 12.16
C THR A 236 -45.69 -42.58 10.93
N GLU A 237 -45.66 -43.25 9.82
CA GLU A 237 -45.88 -42.82 8.45
C GLU A 237 -47.21 -42.07 8.28
N ARG A 238 -47.23 -40.92 7.61
CA ARG A 238 -48.36 -40.51 6.76
C ARG A 238 -47.95 -39.57 5.65
N THR A 239 -47.87 -40.17 4.50
CA THR A 239 -48.02 -39.66 3.14
C THR A 239 -49.26 -38.78 2.97
N ARG A 240 -49.13 -37.67 2.25
CA ARG A 240 -50.10 -37.11 1.27
C ARG A 240 -49.50 -35.81 0.71
N THR A 241 -49.00 -35.82 -0.48
CA THR A 241 -49.60 -35.79 -1.84
C THR A 241 -50.27 -34.46 -2.21
N ARG A 242 -49.66 -33.79 -3.20
CA ARG A 242 -50.22 -33.04 -4.33
C ARG A 242 -50.94 -31.71 -4.06
N THR A 243 -50.58 -30.65 -4.79
CA THR A 243 -51.09 -30.24 -6.11
C THR A 243 -50.47 -28.90 -6.50
N ARG A 244 -49.65 -28.75 -7.50
CA ARG A 244 -49.85 -28.22 -8.86
C ARG A 244 -50.84 -27.01 -8.90
N THR A 245 -50.50 -25.95 -9.46
CA THR A 245 -50.01 -25.31 -10.68
C THR A 245 -50.69 -23.94 -10.87
N PRO A 246 -50.42 -23.25 -11.95
CA PRO A 246 -49.94 -21.85 -11.97
C PRO A 246 -51.00 -20.92 -12.55
N THR A 247 -50.76 -19.61 -12.48
CA THR A 247 -51.47 -18.70 -13.37
C THR A 247 -50.58 -17.56 -13.86
N THR A 248 -50.43 -17.58 -15.14
CA THR A 248 -49.96 -16.61 -16.10
C THR A 248 -50.90 -15.40 -16.12
N THR A 249 -50.40 -14.21 -16.44
CA THR A 249 -50.81 -13.27 -17.47
C THR A 249 -50.16 -11.91 -17.25
N THR A 250 -49.28 -11.49 -18.16
CA THR A 250 -49.49 -10.52 -19.26
C THR A 250 -49.87 -9.12 -18.77
N ASP A 251 -49.08 -8.08 -18.99
CA ASP A 251 -49.01 -7.32 -20.22
C ASP A 251 -48.07 -6.10 -20.13
N THR A 252 -47.33 -5.88 -21.19
CA THR A 252 -46.59 -4.66 -21.52
C THR A 252 -47.60 -3.67 -22.18
N PRO A 253 -47.43 -2.35 -22.25
CA PRO A 253 -46.52 -1.75 -23.24
C PRO A 253 -45.88 -0.37 -22.94
N ILE A 254 -44.67 -0.19 -23.47
CA ILE A 254 -44.17 0.88 -24.36
C ILE A 254 -44.59 2.34 -24.09
N ARG A 255 -43.60 3.22 -23.87
CA ARG A 255 -43.37 4.45 -24.65
C ARG A 255 -42.04 5.14 -24.28
N THR A 256 -41.12 5.14 -25.24
CA THR A 256 -40.17 6.23 -25.46
C THR A 256 -40.89 7.43 -26.10
N PRO A 257 -40.36 8.66 -25.95
CA PRO A 257 -39.71 9.19 -27.15
C PRO A 257 -38.41 9.96 -26.89
N ASN A 258 -37.56 9.80 -27.90
CA ASN A 258 -36.42 10.63 -28.26
C ASN A 258 -36.66 12.15 -28.12
N ARG A 259 -35.63 12.85 -27.62
CA ARG A 259 -35.37 14.21 -28.08
C ARG A 259 -33.87 14.38 -28.32
N VAL A 260 -33.53 14.35 -29.59
CA VAL A 260 -32.31 14.86 -30.16
C VAL A 260 -32.32 16.38 -30.00
N VAL A 261 -31.30 16.94 -29.40
CA VAL A 261 -30.96 18.36 -29.53
C VAL A 261 -29.60 18.45 -30.18
N GLU A 262 -29.65 18.89 -31.42
CA GLU A 262 -28.54 19.27 -32.26
C GLU A 262 -27.88 20.54 -31.73
N LEU A 263 -26.54 20.54 -31.63
CA LEU A 263 -25.73 21.74 -31.36
C LEU A 263 -24.97 22.12 -32.63
N PRO A 264 -24.83 23.41 -32.90
CA PRO A 264 -24.27 23.88 -34.15
C PRO A 264 -22.73 23.79 -34.17
N VAL A 265 -22.28 23.51 -35.36
CA VAL A 265 -20.90 23.50 -35.83
C VAL A 265 -20.41 24.95 -35.93
N GLU A 266 -19.30 25.28 -35.28
CA GLU A 266 -18.54 26.50 -35.61
C GLU A 266 -17.14 26.15 -36.09
N GLU A 267 -16.74 26.91 -37.03
CA GLU A 267 -15.77 26.77 -38.10
C GLU A 267 -14.32 26.72 -37.63
N THR A 268 -13.58 25.96 -38.41
CA THR A 268 -12.14 25.88 -38.59
C THR A 268 -11.47 27.24 -38.79
N VAL A 269 -10.41 27.46 -38.04
CA VAL A 269 -9.31 28.35 -38.49
C VAL A 269 -7.98 27.62 -38.26
N THR A 270 -7.39 27.25 -39.37
CA THR A 270 -6.00 26.81 -39.48
C THR A 270 -5.07 28.03 -39.48
N PRO A 271 -3.95 28.01 -38.82
CA PRO A 271 -2.78 28.76 -39.29
C PRO A 271 -1.66 27.85 -39.81
N GLU A 272 -1.21 28.27 -40.88
CA GLU A 272 -0.13 28.02 -41.81
C GLU A 272 1.19 27.50 -41.18
N MET A 273 1.73 26.50 -41.87
CA MET A 273 3.05 25.92 -41.67
C MET A 273 4.18 26.91 -41.97
N THR A 274 5.10 27.05 -41.04
CA THR A 274 6.43 27.58 -41.37
C THR A 274 7.45 26.47 -41.35
N VAL A 275 7.99 26.17 -42.49
CA VAL A 275 9.06 25.21 -42.76
C VAL A 275 10.40 25.83 -42.35
N VAL A 276 11.20 25.12 -41.59
CA VAL A 276 12.64 25.39 -41.43
C VAL A 276 13.39 24.06 -41.56
N PRO A 277 14.51 24.02 -42.30
CA PRO A 277 15.04 22.80 -42.90
C PRO A 277 15.94 21.96 -41.99
N GLU A 278 15.99 20.70 -42.37
CA GLU A 278 16.83 19.60 -41.91
C GLU A 278 18.32 19.85 -42.05
N PRO A 279 19.15 19.26 -41.22
CA PRO A 279 20.44 18.74 -41.72
C PRO A 279 20.50 17.22 -41.61
N THR A 280 20.81 16.66 -42.74
CA THR A 280 21.20 15.31 -43.10
C THR A 280 22.42 14.85 -42.32
N VAL A 281 22.49 13.60 -41.92
CA VAL A 281 23.42 12.53 -42.33
C VAL A 281 23.37 11.33 -41.39
N VAL A 282 23.09 10.19 -41.97
CA VAL A 282 23.16 8.82 -41.44
C VAL A 282 24.61 8.30 -41.53
N PRO A 283 25.06 7.29 -40.75
CA PRO A 283 24.85 5.92 -41.20
C PRO A 283 24.45 4.92 -40.10
N GLU A 284 23.48 4.09 -40.42
CA GLU A 284 23.54 2.66 -40.68
C GLU A 284 24.22 1.77 -39.60
N THR A 285 23.47 0.96 -38.96
CA THR A 285 23.34 -0.52 -39.07
C THR A 285 22.89 -1.08 -37.75
N THR A 286 21.87 -1.81 -37.59
CA THR A 286 21.67 -3.24 -37.74
C THR A 286 20.23 -3.57 -37.37
N GLU A 287 19.53 -4.14 -38.29
CA GLU A 287 18.17 -4.64 -38.12
C GLU A 287 18.17 -5.84 -37.18
N VAL A 288 17.31 -5.77 -36.16
CA VAL A 288 16.81 -6.93 -35.44
C VAL A 288 15.29 -6.94 -35.72
N PRO A 289 14.67 -8.05 -36.11
CA PRO A 289 13.31 -8.06 -36.65
C PRO A 289 12.31 -7.63 -35.58
N ASP A 290 11.59 -6.57 -35.93
CA ASP A 290 10.41 -6.06 -35.24
C ASP A 290 9.27 -7.06 -35.38
N SER A 291 8.98 -7.79 -34.33
CA SER A 291 7.70 -8.49 -34.17
C SER A 291 6.73 -7.54 -33.47
N GLY A 292 6.30 -6.50 -34.18
CA GLY A 292 5.34 -5.51 -33.72
C GLY A 292 3.94 -6.08 -33.53
N GLY A 293 3.74 -6.85 -32.47
CA GLY A 293 2.42 -7.13 -31.92
C GLY A 293 2.10 -6.07 -30.88
N SER A 294 1.14 -5.19 -31.13
CA SER A 294 0.60 -4.28 -30.12
C SER A 294 0.01 -5.08 -28.98
N VAL A 295 0.78 -5.26 -27.92
CA VAL A 295 0.30 -5.94 -26.72
C VAL A 295 -0.65 -5.00 -25.98
N TYR A 296 -1.88 -5.43 -25.74
CA TYR A 296 -2.87 -4.67 -24.98
C TYR A 296 -3.38 -5.48 -23.79
N TYR A 297 -3.36 -4.87 -22.62
CA TYR A 297 -3.93 -5.45 -21.41
C TYR A 297 -5.15 -4.64 -20.96
N ALA A 298 -6.25 -5.31 -20.71
CA ALA A 298 -7.50 -4.67 -20.28
C ALA A 298 -7.43 -4.14 -18.83
N ASN A 299 -6.63 -4.79 -17.97
CA ASN A 299 -6.45 -4.48 -16.57
C ASN A 299 -5.20 -5.18 -16.02
N CYS A 300 -4.81 -4.83 -14.77
CA CYS A 300 -3.64 -5.41 -14.12
C CYS A 300 -3.76 -6.92 -13.82
N SER A 301 -4.97 -7.46 -13.72
CA SER A 301 -5.14 -8.91 -13.60
C SER A 301 -4.71 -9.63 -14.88
N ALA A 302 -4.98 -9.05 -16.06
CA ALA A 302 -4.53 -9.59 -17.34
C ALA A 302 -3.00 -9.48 -17.50
N VAL A 303 -2.40 -8.40 -16.99
CA VAL A 303 -0.93 -8.23 -16.95
C VAL A 303 -0.28 -9.31 -16.10
N ARG A 304 -0.80 -9.54 -14.88
CA ARG A 304 -0.31 -10.58 -13.96
C ARG A 304 -0.49 -11.99 -14.53
N ALA A 305 -1.63 -12.26 -15.16
CA ALA A 305 -1.88 -13.55 -15.80
C ALA A 305 -0.91 -13.84 -16.96
N ALA A 306 -0.41 -12.79 -17.63
CA ALA A 306 0.60 -12.88 -18.66
C ALA A 306 2.05 -12.90 -18.13
N GLY A 307 2.24 -12.76 -16.81
CA GLY A 307 3.58 -12.67 -16.19
C GLY A 307 4.35 -11.42 -16.59
N ALA A 308 3.65 -10.34 -17.01
CA ALA A 308 4.24 -9.12 -17.52
C ALA A 308 4.28 -7.98 -16.49
N ASP A 309 3.88 -8.22 -15.26
CA ASP A 309 3.89 -7.24 -14.17
C ASP A 309 5.27 -7.16 -13.48
N PRO A 310 5.72 -5.95 -13.13
CA PRO A 310 5.18 -4.65 -13.51
C PRO A 310 5.58 -4.23 -14.93
N ILE A 311 4.74 -3.44 -15.62
CA ILE A 311 5.05 -2.88 -16.94
C ILE A 311 5.49 -1.42 -16.78
N TYR A 312 6.63 -1.06 -17.35
CA TYR A 312 7.19 0.28 -17.28
C TYR A 312 6.78 1.14 -18.47
N ALA A 313 6.74 2.46 -18.29
CA ALA A 313 6.47 3.41 -19.35
C ALA A 313 7.44 3.19 -20.53
N GLY A 314 6.86 3.06 -21.74
CA GLY A 314 7.60 2.75 -22.97
C GLY A 314 7.73 1.26 -23.28
N GLN A 315 7.28 0.36 -22.43
CA GLN A 315 7.23 -1.07 -22.74
C GLN A 315 5.92 -1.44 -23.47
N PRO A 316 5.92 -2.48 -24.32
CA PRO A 316 4.71 -3.02 -24.93
C PRO A 316 3.67 -3.39 -23.87
N GLY A 317 2.45 -2.92 -24.03
CA GLY A 317 1.35 -3.16 -23.09
C GLY A 317 1.20 -2.11 -21.98
N TYR A 318 2.15 -1.18 -21.83
CA TYR A 318 1.98 -0.06 -20.90
C TYR A 318 0.84 0.86 -21.35
N SER A 319 0.01 1.25 -20.42
CA SER A 319 -0.96 2.32 -20.61
C SER A 319 -1.19 3.09 -19.32
N ARG A 320 -1.48 4.38 -19.42
CA ARG A 320 -1.82 5.24 -18.27
C ARG A 320 -3.03 4.75 -17.46
N LYS A 321 -3.88 3.90 -18.04
CA LYS A 321 -4.99 3.26 -17.32
C LYS A 321 -4.53 2.17 -16.35
N LEU A 322 -3.40 1.57 -16.65
CA LEU A 322 -2.78 0.52 -15.84
C LEU A 322 -1.79 1.10 -14.82
N ASP A 323 -1.23 2.26 -15.12
CA ASP A 323 -0.38 3.08 -14.25
C ASP A 323 -1.28 4.05 -13.48
N ARG A 324 -1.73 3.61 -12.32
CA ARG A 324 -2.78 4.30 -11.57
C ARG A 324 -2.32 5.58 -10.90
N ASP A 325 -1.05 5.67 -10.58
CA ASP A 325 -0.46 6.79 -9.86
C ASP A 325 0.49 7.63 -10.72
N GLY A 326 0.67 7.23 -11.99
CA GLY A 326 1.37 8.02 -13.00
C GLY A 326 2.88 8.09 -12.79
N ASP A 327 3.46 7.13 -12.05
CA ASP A 327 4.89 7.10 -11.76
C ASP A 327 5.72 6.41 -12.86
N GLY A 328 5.06 5.92 -13.90
CA GLY A 328 5.66 5.21 -15.02
C GLY A 328 5.76 3.70 -14.80
N VAL A 329 5.17 3.16 -13.73
CA VAL A 329 5.12 1.72 -13.43
C VAL A 329 3.66 1.29 -13.36
N ALA A 330 3.24 0.49 -14.31
CA ALA A 330 1.86 -0.01 -14.36
C ALA A 330 1.76 -1.38 -13.70
N CYS A 331 0.67 -1.60 -12.97
CA CYS A 331 0.30 -2.88 -12.35
C CYS A 331 1.28 -3.38 -11.27
N GLU A 332 1.97 -2.45 -10.62
CA GLU A 332 2.75 -2.77 -9.43
C GLU A 332 1.90 -3.30 -8.25
#